data_12b82f421f8067a123e491bca35ef38e
#
_entry.id   12b82f421f8067a123e491bca35ef38e
#
_cell.length_a   1.000
_cell.length_b   1.000
_cell.length_c   1.000
_cell.angle_alpha   90.00
_cell.angle_beta   90.00
_cell.angle_gamma   90.00
#
_symmetry.space_group_name_H-M   'P 1'
#
loop_
_entity.id
_entity.type
_entity.pdbx_description
1 polymer ?
#
loop_
_entity_poly.entity_id
_entity_poly.type
_entity_poly.pdbx_seq_one_letter_code
_entity_poly.pdbx_strand_id
1 'polypeptide(L)'
;NNFYHIGLPFSGAMDKRNYLIANKLVGNQDNEAVIEFAYQGPLLKIEEGNINFAISGDVKFNIKKDDKLFNGQCYKTYFLSKNDEIDIISTNKSVYGYFAVSGGFELNKNFGSFSTTVRANVGSNNGNKLSKNEKFLIKDIKNKNISKNTQYINSKVEYIRILKGTNFDYFSDNSINDLTSKKFIVSKLSDRMGMRLQGSKIKNMKETNIRSEGLVKGVIQVPPDGDPIIMLSDHGTIGGYPKIAVVISADYDKLIQ
;
A
#
# COMPACT_ATOMS: atom_id res chain seq x y z
N ASN A 1 -2.10 -6.32 15.80
CA ASN A 1 -3.41 -6.97 15.59
C ASN A 1 -3.31 -8.45 15.90
N ASN A 2 -4.04 -8.89 16.93
CA ASN A 2 -4.02 -10.29 17.37
C ASN A 2 -5.10 -11.15 16.68
N PHE A 3 -5.45 -10.83 15.42
CA PHE A 3 -6.55 -11.49 14.70
C PHE A 3 -6.09 -12.50 13.64
N TYR A 4 -4.78 -12.79 13.59
CA TYR A 4 -4.21 -13.78 12.69
C TYR A 4 -4.84 -15.17 12.88
N HIS A 5 -5.16 -15.54 14.10
CA HIS A 5 -5.75 -16.83 14.45
C HIS A 5 -7.16 -17.05 13.88
N ILE A 6 -7.85 -15.97 13.50
CA ILE A 6 -9.15 -16.04 12.79
C ILE A 6 -9.02 -15.78 11.28
N GLY A 7 -7.79 -15.77 10.74
CA GLY A 7 -7.54 -15.59 9.30
C GLY A 7 -7.48 -14.13 8.84
N LEU A 8 -7.49 -13.13 9.74
CA LEU A 8 -7.41 -11.73 9.39
C LEU A 8 -5.95 -11.25 9.36
N PRO A 9 -5.40 -10.85 8.19
CA PRO A 9 -4.03 -10.34 8.08
C PRO A 9 -3.90 -8.96 8.73
N PHE A 10 -2.65 -8.49 8.86
CA PHE A 10 -2.38 -7.13 9.38
C PHE A 10 -2.93 -6.03 8.47
N SER A 11 -2.98 -6.27 7.17
CA SER A 11 -3.47 -5.32 6.19
C SER A 11 -2.79 -3.93 6.32
N GLY A 12 -3.53 -2.82 6.10
CA GLY A 12 -3.00 -1.47 6.22
C GLY A 12 -2.34 -0.96 4.95
N ALA A 13 -1.58 0.12 5.08
CA ALA A 13 -0.94 0.76 3.96
C ALA A 13 0.08 -0.16 3.27
N MET A 14 0.09 -0.14 1.93
CA MET A 14 1.09 -0.86 1.13
C MET A 14 2.46 -0.24 1.32
N ASP A 15 2.57 1.10 1.22
CA ASP A 15 3.75 1.91 1.56
C ASP A 15 3.50 2.64 2.89
N LYS A 16 3.98 2.04 3.98
CA LYS A 16 3.81 2.60 5.32
C LYS A 16 4.50 3.96 5.48
N ARG A 17 5.63 4.16 4.81
CA ARG A 17 6.39 5.41 4.87
C ARG A 17 5.58 6.57 4.28
N ASN A 18 5.07 6.40 3.06
CA ASN A 18 4.27 7.45 2.41
C ASN A 18 2.95 7.70 3.16
N TYR A 19 2.31 6.66 3.68
CA TYR A 19 1.16 6.80 4.57
C TYR A 19 1.46 7.69 5.80
N LEU A 20 2.57 7.44 6.49
CA LEU A 20 2.97 8.23 7.66
C LEU A 20 3.32 9.67 7.30
N ILE A 21 4.02 9.88 6.18
CA ILE A 21 4.37 11.21 5.68
C ILE A 21 3.10 12.04 5.37
N ALA A 22 2.11 11.45 4.68
CA ALA A 22 0.86 12.12 4.39
C ALA A 22 0.16 12.61 5.66
N ASN A 23 0.05 11.76 6.68
CA ASN A 23 -0.53 12.12 7.96
C ASN A 23 0.27 13.22 8.69
N LYS A 24 1.59 13.13 8.71
CA LYS A 24 2.46 14.15 9.35
C LYS A 24 2.35 15.53 8.69
N LEU A 25 2.22 15.57 7.38
CA LEU A 25 2.04 16.81 6.62
C LEU A 25 0.80 17.56 7.05
N VAL A 26 -0.31 16.87 7.25
CA VAL A 26 -1.58 17.47 7.68
C VAL A 26 -1.76 17.54 9.20
N GLY A 27 -0.71 17.23 9.97
CA GLY A 27 -0.72 17.33 11.43
C GLY A 27 -1.47 16.21 12.15
N ASN A 28 -1.77 15.11 11.48
CA ASN A 28 -2.44 13.96 12.06
C ASN A 28 -1.48 13.11 12.91
N GLN A 29 -2.08 12.23 13.73
CA GLN A 29 -1.36 11.14 14.37
C GLN A 29 -1.06 10.02 13.35
N ASP A 30 -0.13 9.13 13.71
CA ASP A 30 0.38 8.09 12.80
C ASP A 30 -0.64 7.03 12.38
N ASN A 31 -1.77 6.94 13.07
CA ASN A 31 -2.81 5.93 12.85
C ASN A 31 -4.11 6.50 12.27
N GLU A 32 -4.14 7.75 11.80
CA GLU A 32 -5.31 8.30 11.15
C GLU A 32 -5.55 7.72 9.76
N ALA A 33 -6.82 7.62 9.38
CA ALA A 33 -7.20 7.11 8.08
C ALA A 33 -6.78 8.04 6.94
N VAL A 34 -6.38 7.44 5.82
CA VAL A 34 -6.09 8.12 4.55
C VAL A 34 -6.76 7.38 3.41
N ILE A 35 -6.97 8.02 2.27
CA ILE A 35 -7.33 7.32 1.05
C ILE A 35 -6.04 6.82 0.38
N GLU A 36 -5.89 5.50 0.29
CA GLU A 36 -4.87 4.85 -0.53
C GLU A 36 -5.45 4.58 -1.92
N PHE A 37 -4.70 4.89 -2.95
CA PHE A 37 -5.08 4.61 -4.35
C PHE A 37 -3.88 4.03 -5.10
N ALA A 38 -4.19 3.27 -6.17
CA ALA A 38 -3.18 2.64 -7.01
C ALA A 38 -3.41 3.02 -8.48
N TYR A 39 -2.35 3.36 -9.20
CA TYR A 39 -2.31 3.78 -10.60
C TYR A 39 -3.08 5.06 -10.91
N GLN A 40 -4.35 5.15 -10.53
CA GLN A 40 -5.22 6.31 -10.68
C GLN A 40 -5.95 6.56 -9.35
N GLY A 41 -6.12 7.83 -8.99
CA GLY A 41 -6.90 8.22 -7.81
C GLY A 41 -8.26 8.81 -8.19
N PRO A 42 -9.03 9.22 -7.19
CA PRO A 42 -10.35 9.82 -7.38
C PRO A 42 -10.27 11.32 -7.77
N LEU A 43 -11.34 11.78 -8.42
CA LEU A 43 -11.72 13.20 -8.42
C LEU A 43 -12.51 13.46 -7.13
N LEU A 44 -12.02 14.38 -6.30
CA LEU A 44 -12.62 14.79 -5.03
C LEU A 44 -13.12 16.22 -5.10
N LYS A 45 -14.29 16.48 -4.55
CA LYS A 45 -14.86 17.82 -4.44
C LYS A 45 -15.18 18.13 -2.98
N ILE A 46 -14.90 19.36 -2.57
CA ILE A 46 -15.26 19.85 -1.24
C ILE A 46 -16.70 20.36 -1.28
N GLU A 47 -17.61 19.61 -0.67
CA GLU A 47 -19.04 19.99 -0.65
C GLU A 47 -19.34 21.04 0.41
N GLU A 48 -18.69 20.95 1.58
CA GLU A 48 -18.90 21.87 2.70
C GLU A 48 -17.61 22.14 3.47
N GLY A 49 -17.51 23.31 4.07
CA GLY A 49 -16.39 23.68 4.94
C GLY A 49 -15.07 23.91 4.22
N ASN A 50 -13.99 23.68 4.95
CA ASN A 50 -12.61 23.85 4.49
C ASN A 50 -11.78 22.65 4.92
N ILE A 51 -10.77 22.29 4.12
CA ILE A 51 -9.84 21.23 4.46
C ILE A 51 -8.39 21.67 4.28
N ASN A 52 -7.50 21.13 5.10
CA ASN A 52 -6.08 20.99 4.75
C ASN A 52 -5.85 19.56 4.28
N PHE A 53 -5.16 19.40 3.16
CA PHE A 53 -4.81 18.08 2.64
C PHE A 53 -3.37 18.02 2.19
N ALA A 54 -2.86 16.82 2.07
CA ALA A 54 -1.58 16.52 1.43
C ALA A 54 -1.66 15.20 0.67
N ILE A 55 -0.88 15.11 -0.42
CA ILE A 55 -0.67 13.87 -1.16
C ILE A 55 0.79 13.47 -1.03
N SER A 56 1.03 12.19 -0.72
CA SER A 56 2.34 11.55 -0.74
C SER A 56 2.38 10.39 -1.74
N GLY A 57 3.58 10.02 -2.18
CA GLY A 57 3.82 9.18 -3.32
C GLY A 57 4.29 10.00 -4.53
N ASP A 58 4.68 9.33 -5.62
CA ASP A 58 4.99 9.99 -6.89
C ASP A 58 3.71 10.09 -7.72
N VAL A 59 2.92 11.16 -7.48
CA VAL A 59 1.55 11.30 -7.97
C VAL A 59 1.40 12.58 -8.78
N LYS A 60 0.77 12.47 -9.93
CA LYS A 60 0.32 13.60 -10.75
C LYS A 60 -1.13 13.94 -10.40
N PHE A 61 -1.38 15.17 -9.98
CA PHE A 61 -2.73 15.64 -9.65
C PHE A 61 -2.88 17.13 -9.94
N ASN A 62 -4.11 17.54 -10.16
CA ASN A 62 -4.50 18.94 -10.36
C ASN A 62 -5.38 19.40 -9.21
N ILE A 63 -5.34 20.69 -8.96
CA ILE A 63 -6.23 21.40 -8.01
C ILE A 63 -7.00 22.46 -8.81
N LYS A 64 -8.32 22.44 -8.68
CA LYS A 64 -9.18 23.53 -9.13
C LYS A 64 -9.62 24.30 -7.90
N LYS A 65 -9.18 25.56 -7.83
CA LYS A 65 -9.50 26.47 -6.72
C LYS A 65 -9.88 27.84 -7.29
N ASP A 66 -11.00 28.41 -6.82
CA ASP A 66 -11.51 29.70 -7.31
C ASP A 66 -11.57 29.74 -8.84
N ASP A 67 -12.07 28.66 -9.47
CA ASP A 67 -12.14 28.41 -10.92
C ASP A 67 -10.78 28.41 -11.67
N LYS A 68 -9.67 28.48 -10.95
CA LYS A 68 -8.32 28.34 -11.52
C LYS A 68 -7.80 26.92 -11.36
N LEU A 69 -7.27 26.38 -12.44
CA LEU A 69 -6.65 25.06 -12.46
C LEU A 69 -5.13 25.18 -12.39
N PHE A 70 -4.51 24.42 -11.50
CA PHE A 70 -3.05 24.33 -11.40
C PHE A 70 -2.58 22.94 -11.00
N ASN A 71 -1.35 22.61 -11.35
CA ASN A 71 -0.73 21.34 -10.99
C ASN A 71 -0.40 21.31 -9.50
N GLY A 72 -0.81 20.26 -8.80
CA GLY A 72 -0.43 20.01 -7.42
C GLY A 72 0.98 19.44 -7.32
N GLN A 73 1.60 19.65 -6.17
CA GLN A 73 2.91 19.10 -5.81
C GLN A 73 2.75 18.15 -4.61
N CYS A 74 3.25 16.93 -4.76
CA CYS A 74 3.29 15.98 -3.66
C CYS A 74 4.15 16.49 -2.48
N TYR A 75 3.91 15.95 -1.30
CA TYR A 75 4.64 16.28 -0.07
C TYR A 75 4.50 17.74 0.39
N LYS A 76 3.43 18.38 0.00
CA LYS A 76 3.07 19.75 0.37
C LYS A 76 1.62 19.78 0.85
N THR A 77 1.34 20.61 1.88
CA THR A 77 -0.01 20.85 2.38
C THR A 77 -0.69 21.94 1.56
N TYR A 78 -1.96 21.75 1.26
CA TYR A 78 -2.85 22.70 0.58
C TYR A 78 -4.08 22.96 1.43
N PHE A 79 -4.63 24.15 1.28
CA PHE A 79 -5.89 24.55 1.89
C PHE A 79 -6.94 24.76 0.81
N LEU A 80 -8.07 24.07 0.93
CA LEU A 80 -9.19 24.15 0.00
C LEU A 80 -10.48 24.45 0.76
N SER A 81 -11.42 25.03 0.03
CA SER A 81 -12.72 25.49 0.51
C SER A 81 -13.84 24.83 -0.30
N LYS A 82 -15.08 25.10 0.12
CA LYS A 82 -16.28 24.62 -0.59
C LYS A 82 -16.19 24.92 -2.10
N ASN A 83 -16.57 23.93 -2.90
CA ASN A 83 -16.54 23.86 -4.37
C ASN A 83 -15.17 23.66 -5.01
N ASP A 84 -14.06 23.76 -4.25
CA ASP A 84 -12.75 23.38 -4.80
C ASP A 84 -12.68 21.87 -5.09
N GLU A 85 -11.82 21.50 -6.04
CA GLU A 85 -11.70 20.13 -6.52
C GLU A 85 -10.24 19.68 -6.55
N ILE A 86 -10.03 18.39 -6.36
CA ILE A 86 -8.73 17.71 -6.49
C ILE A 86 -8.90 16.55 -7.46
N ASP A 87 -8.20 16.59 -8.58
CA ASP A 87 -8.21 15.53 -9.59
C ASP A 87 -6.90 14.74 -9.51
N ILE A 88 -6.93 13.52 -8.96
CA ILE A 88 -5.78 12.64 -8.83
C ILE A 88 -5.66 11.78 -10.09
N ILE A 89 -4.79 12.18 -11.00
CA ILE A 89 -4.72 11.67 -12.38
C ILE A 89 -4.05 10.30 -12.42
N SER A 90 -2.83 10.20 -11.87
CA SER A 90 -2.06 8.96 -11.93
C SER A 90 -0.92 8.95 -10.92
N THR A 91 -0.45 7.74 -10.57
CA THR A 91 0.88 7.55 -10.02
C THR A 91 1.90 7.44 -11.18
N ASN A 92 3.18 7.72 -10.89
CA ASN A 92 4.26 7.62 -11.89
C ASN A 92 5.15 6.38 -11.63
N LYS A 93 6.17 6.54 -10.78
CA LYS A 93 7.16 5.48 -10.51
C LYS A 93 6.69 4.49 -9.44
N SER A 94 5.95 4.97 -8.44
CA SER A 94 5.34 4.10 -7.43
C SER A 94 3.93 3.69 -7.86
N VAL A 95 3.49 2.51 -7.41
CA VAL A 95 2.13 2.02 -7.70
C VAL A 95 1.10 2.76 -6.84
N TYR A 96 1.45 3.10 -5.59
CA TYR A 96 0.52 3.63 -4.59
C TYR A 96 0.75 5.10 -4.27
N GLY A 97 -0.34 5.81 -4.05
CA GLY A 97 -0.38 7.16 -3.50
C GLY A 97 -1.35 7.26 -2.32
N TYR A 98 -1.17 8.30 -1.52
CA TYR A 98 -1.94 8.52 -0.26
C TYR A 98 -2.44 9.94 -0.21
N PHE A 99 -3.75 10.08 -0.02
CA PHE A 99 -4.42 11.36 0.22
C PHE A 99 -4.82 11.43 1.69
N ALA A 100 -4.29 12.40 2.41
CA ALA A 100 -4.58 12.68 3.82
C ALA A 100 -5.26 14.02 3.98
N VAL A 101 -6.22 14.11 4.90
CA VAL A 101 -6.86 15.34 5.33
C VAL A 101 -6.57 15.60 6.80
N SER A 102 -6.46 16.84 7.17
CA SER A 102 -6.24 17.24 8.55
C SER A 102 -7.41 16.81 9.43
N GLY A 103 -7.14 16.19 10.59
CA GLY A 103 -8.11 15.54 11.48
C GLY A 103 -8.46 14.12 11.09
N GLY A 104 -8.23 13.72 9.84
CA GLY A 104 -8.63 12.43 9.33
C GLY A 104 -10.12 12.36 9.00
N PHE A 105 -10.56 11.21 8.51
CA PHE A 105 -11.95 10.93 8.17
C PHE A 105 -12.73 10.47 9.41
N GLU A 106 -14.02 10.82 9.48
CA GLU A 106 -14.92 10.34 10.53
C GLU A 106 -15.36 8.91 10.20
N LEU A 107 -14.64 7.96 10.73
CA LEU A 107 -14.81 6.52 10.45
C LEU A 107 -14.82 5.72 11.75
N ASN A 108 -15.53 4.60 11.74
CA ASN A 108 -15.49 3.61 12.80
C ASN A 108 -14.32 2.63 12.58
N LYS A 109 -13.64 2.28 13.68
CA LYS A 109 -12.61 1.24 13.65
C LYS A 109 -13.26 -0.15 13.63
N ASN A 110 -12.77 -1.00 12.74
CA ASN A 110 -13.06 -2.42 12.73
C ASN A 110 -11.82 -3.16 13.25
N PHE A 111 -11.98 -4.02 14.25
CA PHE A 111 -10.86 -4.70 14.91
C PHE A 111 -9.72 -3.76 15.34
N GLY A 112 -10.07 -2.55 15.79
CA GLY A 112 -9.12 -1.53 16.21
C GLY A 112 -8.37 -0.80 15.07
N SER A 113 -8.74 -1.01 13.81
CA SER A 113 -8.11 -0.44 12.62
C SER A 113 -9.11 0.29 11.73
N PHE A 114 -8.65 1.33 11.02
CA PHE A 114 -9.39 1.97 9.93
C PHE A 114 -9.16 1.30 8.57
N SER A 115 -8.25 0.32 8.49
CA SER A 115 -7.90 -0.34 7.24
C SER A 115 -9.08 -1.11 6.67
N THR A 116 -9.27 -1.01 5.35
CA THR A 116 -10.24 -1.81 4.59
C THR A 116 -9.55 -2.99 3.95
N THR A 117 -10.02 -4.20 4.26
CA THR A 117 -9.59 -5.46 3.65
C THR A 117 -10.73 -5.97 2.78
N VAL A 118 -10.76 -5.54 1.52
CA VAL A 118 -11.88 -5.76 0.59
C VAL A 118 -12.21 -7.24 0.44
N ARG A 119 -11.21 -8.11 0.38
CA ARG A 119 -11.41 -9.56 0.21
C ARG A 119 -12.14 -10.21 1.40
N ALA A 120 -11.99 -9.66 2.59
CA ALA A 120 -12.64 -10.16 3.80
C ALA A 120 -13.94 -9.42 4.12
N ASN A 121 -14.32 -8.42 3.33
CA ASN A 121 -15.42 -7.49 3.59
C ASN A 121 -15.33 -6.87 5.01
N VAL A 122 -14.11 -6.53 5.43
CA VAL A 122 -13.82 -5.96 6.75
C VAL A 122 -13.23 -4.57 6.59
N GLY A 123 -13.66 -3.65 7.44
CA GLY A 123 -13.12 -2.31 7.51
C GLY A 123 -14.15 -1.22 7.23
N SER A 124 -13.66 -0.01 7.03
CA SER A 124 -14.49 1.14 6.66
C SER A 124 -15.24 0.89 5.36
N ASN A 125 -16.30 1.63 5.14
CA ASN A 125 -17.16 1.51 3.95
C ASN A 125 -17.70 0.07 3.76
N ASN A 126 -18.10 -0.57 4.87
CA ASN A 126 -18.60 -1.96 4.89
C ASN A 126 -17.62 -2.95 4.21
N GLY A 127 -16.32 -2.68 4.28
CA GLY A 127 -15.29 -3.50 3.68
C GLY A 127 -15.14 -3.35 2.16
N ASN A 128 -15.79 -2.37 1.55
CA ASN A 128 -15.74 -2.15 0.11
C ASN A 128 -14.72 -1.07 -0.31
N LYS A 129 -14.34 -1.08 -1.58
CA LYS A 129 -13.62 0.03 -2.22
C LYS A 129 -14.53 1.25 -2.26
N LEU A 130 -13.91 2.44 -2.33
CA LEU A 130 -14.65 3.68 -2.54
C LEU A 130 -15.36 3.68 -3.90
N SER A 131 -16.58 4.23 -3.92
CA SER A 131 -17.43 4.30 -5.10
C SER A 131 -17.58 5.75 -5.57
N LYS A 132 -18.08 5.90 -6.80
CA LYS A 132 -18.43 7.22 -7.35
C LYS A 132 -19.56 7.86 -6.52
N ASN A 133 -19.45 9.17 -6.27
CA ASN A 133 -20.39 9.97 -5.49
C ASN A 133 -20.49 9.60 -4.00
N GLU A 134 -19.55 8.85 -3.48
CA GLU A 134 -19.45 8.58 -2.06
C GLU A 134 -19.03 9.85 -1.29
N LYS A 135 -19.65 10.06 -0.11
CA LYS A 135 -19.41 11.23 0.72
C LYS A 135 -18.73 10.81 2.01
N PHE A 136 -17.72 11.57 2.41
CA PHE A 136 -16.96 11.33 3.63
C PHE A 136 -17.03 12.57 4.52
N LEU A 137 -17.31 12.37 5.78
CA LEU A 137 -17.18 13.39 6.81
C LEU A 137 -15.73 13.44 7.28
N ILE A 138 -15.23 14.65 7.48
CA ILE A 138 -13.91 14.92 8.03
C ILE A 138 -14.09 15.42 9.45
N LYS A 139 -13.29 14.89 10.37
CA LYS A 139 -13.33 15.34 11.78
C LYS A 139 -12.98 16.81 11.85
N ASP A 140 -13.79 17.58 12.57
CA ASP A 140 -13.54 19.01 12.78
C ASP A 140 -12.24 19.21 13.57
N ILE A 141 -11.38 20.07 13.07
CA ILE A 141 -10.17 20.48 13.76
C ILE A 141 -10.10 21.99 13.90
N LYS A 142 -9.78 22.40 15.13
CA LYS A 142 -9.65 23.83 15.48
C LYS A 142 -8.45 24.53 14.86
N ASN A 143 -7.48 23.82 14.27
CA ASN A 143 -6.24 24.37 13.70
C ASN A 143 -6.37 24.64 12.20
N LYS A 144 -6.56 25.90 11.84
CA LYS A 144 -6.95 26.31 10.49
C LYS A 144 -5.83 26.56 9.49
N ASN A 145 -4.57 26.62 9.86
CA ASN A 145 -3.49 26.97 8.92
C ASN A 145 -2.28 26.08 9.11
N ILE A 146 -2.32 24.89 8.50
CA ILE A 146 -1.16 24.01 8.43
C ILE A 146 -0.45 24.25 7.10
N SER A 147 0.76 24.79 7.14
CA SER A 147 1.62 24.92 5.97
C SER A 147 2.90 24.11 6.21
N LYS A 148 2.97 22.93 5.65
CA LYS A 148 4.14 22.04 5.72
C LYS A 148 4.52 21.56 4.33
N ASN A 149 5.80 21.38 4.14
CA ASN A 149 6.34 20.69 2.99
C ASN A 149 7.52 19.81 3.42
N THR A 150 7.83 18.82 2.63
CA THR A 150 9.04 18.03 2.74
C THR A 150 9.51 17.62 1.36
N GLN A 151 10.79 17.36 1.22
CA GLN A 151 11.31 16.84 -0.03
C GLN A 151 11.04 15.33 -0.11
N TYR A 152 10.69 14.87 -1.31
CA TYR A 152 10.65 13.44 -1.58
C TYR A 152 12.06 12.88 -1.53
N ILE A 153 12.31 12.02 -0.58
CA ILE A 153 13.55 11.26 -0.52
C ILE A 153 13.27 9.92 -1.22
N ASN A 154 13.61 9.86 -2.51
CA ASN A 154 13.59 8.60 -3.24
C ASN A 154 14.61 7.66 -2.62
N SER A 155 14.15 6.66 -1.91
CA SER A 155 14.99 5.56 -1.42
C SER A 155 15.22 4.54 -2.53
N LYS A 156 15.63 5.00 -3.74
CA LYS A 156 15.97 4.09 -4.82
C LYS A 156 17.03 3.11 -4.32
N VAL A 157 16.65 1.86 -4.24
CA VAL A 157 17.57 0.76 -3.93
C VAL A 157 17.81 -0.04 -5.18
N GLU A 158 19.05 -0.46 -5.37
CA GLU A 158 19.42 -1.31 -6.50
C GLU A 158 18.94 -2.74 -6.30
N TYR A 159 18.67 -3.14 -5.06
CA TYR A 159 18.27 -4.48 -4.68
C TYR A 159 17.34 -4.50 -3.47
N ILE A 160 16.53 -5.56 -3.38
CA ILE A 160 15.71 -5.89 -2.23
C ILE A 160 16.42 -6.97 -1.42
N ARG A 161 16.62 -6.74 -0.14
CA ARG A 161 17.32 -7.67 0.76
C ARG A 161 16.37 -8.76 1.24
N ILE A 162 16.85 -9.99 1.22
CA ILE A 162 16.11 -11.17 1.62
C ILE A 162 16.90 -12.01 2.62
N LEU A 163 16.19 -12.76 3.44
CA LEU A 163 16.70 -13.82 4.31
C LEU A 163 16.21 -15.18 3.80
N LYS A 164 16.87 -16.25 4.20
CA LYS A 164 16.43 -17.62 3.90
C LYS A 164 15.03 -17.87 4.46
N GLY A 165 14.15 -18.46 3.65
CA GLY A 165 12.82 -18.89 4.08
C GLY A 165 12.85 -20.20 4.86
N THR A 166 11.70 -20.59 5.42
CA THR A 166 11.59 -21.83 6.23
C THR A 166 11.79 -23.11 5.43
N ASN A 167 11.59 -23.07 4.12
CA ASN A 167 11.79 -24.21 3.23
C ASN A 167 12.93 -23.94 2.22
N PHE A 168 13.92 -23.14 2.60
CA PHE A 168 15.05 -22.78 1.73
C PHE A 168 15.79 -24.01 1.19
N ASP A 169 15.94 -25.06 2.00
CA ASP A 169 16.59 -26.33 1.65
C ASP A 169 15.77 -27.21 0.66
N TYR A 170 14.57 -26.76 0.27
CA TYR A 170 13.79 -27.39 -0.79
C TYR A 170 14.26 -26.98 -2.19
N PHE A 171 15.12 -25.97 -2.30
CA PHE A 171 15.54 -25.39 -3.56
C PHE A 171 17.01 -25.65 -3.83
N SER A 172 17.33 -25.91 -5.11
CA SER A 172 18.72 -26.07 -5.54
C SER A 172 19.46 -24.73 -5.54
N ASP A 173 20.80 -24.79 -5.49
CA ASP A 173 21.66 -23.62 -5.61
C ASP A 173 21.39 -22.85 -6.91
N ASN A 174 21.08 -23.56 -8.01
CA ASN A 174 20.70 -22.94 -9.28
C ASN A 174 19.41 -22.13 -9.16
N SER A 175 18.37 -22.65 -8.48
CA SER A 175 17.11 -21.94 -8.25
C SER A 175 17.31 -20.71 -7.38
N ILE A 176 18.16 -20.80 -6.36
CA ILE A 176 18.51 -19.70 -5.48
C ILE A 176 19.28 -18.62 -6.25
N ASN A 177 20.26 -19.02 -7.05
CA ASN A 177 20.99 -18.11 -7.93
C ASN A 177 20.07 -17.43 -8.94
N ASP A 178 19.13 -18.17 -9.56
CA ASP A 178 18.17 -17.62 -10.51
C ASP A 178 17.27 -16.58 -9.83
N LEU A 179 16.75 -16.84 -8.62
CA LEU A 179 15.94 -15.87 -7.87
C LEU A 179 16.68 -14.56 -7.60
N THR A 180 18.00 -14.62 -7.34
CA THR A 180 18.80 -13.46 -6.91
C THR A 180 19.53 -12.74 -8.04
N SER A 181 19.75 -13.39 -9.18
CA SER A 181 20.54 -12.86 -10.31
C SER A 181 19.74 -12.58 -11.58
N LYS A 182 18.58 -13.25 -11.77
CA LYS A 182 17.76 -13.07 -12.97
C LYS A 182 16.76 -11.92 -12.80
N LYS A 183 16.34 -11.39 -13.94
CA LYS A 183 15.27 -10.37 -13.97
C LYS A 183 13.91 -11.04 -13.94
N PHE A 184 13.02 -10.48 -13.13
CA PHE A 184 11.61 -10.85 -13.06
C PHE A 184 10.74 -9.66 -13.45
N ILE A 185 9.60 -9.94 -14.03
CA ILE A 185 8.57 -8.96 -14.39
C ILE A 185 7.41 -9.11 -13.41
N VAL A 186 6.96 -7.99 -12.85
CA VAL A 186 5.77 -8.00 -12.01
C VAL A 186 4.54 -8.26 -12.88
N SER A 187 3.83 -9.33 -12.56
CA SER A 187 2.63 -9.74 -13.31
C SER A 187 1.47 -8.77 -13.09
N LYS A 188 0.63 -8.60 -14.11
CA LYS A 188 -0.65 -7.88 -14.00
C LYS A 188 -1.65 -8.52 -13.03
N LEU A 189 -1.42 -9.77 -12.62
CA LEU A 189 -2.20 -10.50 -11.63
C LEU A 189 -1.75 -10.20 -10.19
N SER A 190 -0.80 -9.27 -10.00
CA SER A 190 -0.40 -8.79 -8.69
C SER A 190 -1.48 -7.92 -8.08
N ASP A 191 -1.70 -8.09 -6.78
CA ASP A 191 -2.66 -7.32 -5.99
C ASP A 191 -2.11 -7.04 -4.59
N ARG A 192 -2.94 -6.55 -3.68
CA ARG A 192 -2.55 -6.28 -2.29
C ARG A 192 -2.21 -7.54 -1.49
N MET A 193 -2.56 -8.74 -1.96
CA MET A 193 -2.21 -10.01 -1.31
C MET A 193 -0.80 -10.46 -1.64
N GLY A 194 -0.39 -10.29 -2.92
CA GLY A 194 0.91 -10.78 -3.36
C GLY A 194 1.36 -10.21 -4.70
N MET A 195 2.66 -9.92 -4.76
CA MET A 195 3.35 -9.55 -5.99
C MET A 195 3.78 -10.84 -6.69
N ARG A 196 3.16 -11.14 -7.81
CA ARG A 196 3.49 -12.30 -8.65
C ARG A 196 4.59 -11.94 -9.61
N LEU A 197 5.64 -12.73 -9.61
CA LEU A 197 6.82 -12.52 -10.45
C LEU A 197 6.84 -13.52 -11.61
N GLN A 198 7.06 -13.03 -12.81
CA GLN A 198 7.21 -13.85 -14.02
C GLN A 198 8.62 -13.74 -14.54
N GLY A 199 9.24 -14.89 -14.85
CA GLY A 199 10.63 -14.94 -15.34
C GLY A 199 11.18 -16.35 -15.35
N SER A 200 12.43 -16.51 -14.89
CA SER A 200 13.05 -17.82 -14.70
C SER A 200 12.23 -18.66 -13.72
N LYS A 201 11.91 -19.89 -14.10
CA LYS A 201 11.13 -20.78 -13.23
C LYS A 201 11.99 -21.31 -12.08
N ILE A 202 11.56 -21.00 -10.88
CA ILE A 202 12.21 -21.45 -9.65
C ILE A 202 11.72 -22.86 -9.34
N LYS A 203 12.58 -23.84 -9.57
CA LYS A 203 12.25 -25.26 -9.34
C LYS A 203 12.65 -25.65 -7.93
N ASN A 204 11.77 -26.32 -7.21
CA ASN A 204 12.13 -27.00 -5.99
C ASN A 204 12.51 -28.47 -6.25
N MET A 205 13.22 -29.08 -5.31
CA MET A 205 13.70 -30.45 -5.37
C MET A 205 12.83 -31.42 -4.56
N LYS A 206 11.88 -30.90 -3.82
CA LYS A 206 10.99 -31.66 -2.93
C LYS A 206 9.53 -31.43 -3.34
N GLU A 207 8.62 -31.56 -2.39
CA GLU A 207 7.19 -31.34 -2.62
C GLU A 207 6.85 -29.87 -2.93
N THR A 208 6.01 -29.65 -3.94
CA THR A 208 5.52 -28.32 -4.33
C THR A 208 4.31 -27.86 -3.52
N ASN A 209 3.57 -28.82 -2.94
CA ASN A 209 2.47 -28.57 -2.01
C ASN A 209 2.87 -29.14 -0.64
N ILE A 210 2.96 -28.29 0.34
CA ILE A 210 3.30 -28.64 1.71
C ILE A 210 2.10 -28.41 2.64
N ARG A 211 2.16 -28.95 3.85
CA ARG A 211 1.20 -28.59 4.89
C ARG A 211 1.20 -27.07 5.06
N SER A 212 0.01 -26.47 5.13
CA SER A 212 -0.10 -25.02 5.31
C SER A 212 0.58 -24.57 6.60
N GLU A 213 1.43 -23.56 6.46
CA GLU A 213 2.20 -22.93 7.53
C GLU A 213 1.86 -21.44 7.61
N GLY A 214 2.18 -20.78 8.73
CA GLY A 214 2.00 -19.35 8.90
C GLY A 214 2.73 -18.52 7.82
N LEU A 215 2.09 -17.48 7.33
CA LEU A 215 2.67 -16.51 6.40
C LEU A 215 2.86 -15.17 7.09
N VAL A 216 3.85 -14.40 6.66
CA VAL A 216 4.04 -13.00 7.03
C VAL A 216 4.32 -12.18 5.78
N LYS A 217 4.07 -10.87 5.83
CA LYS A 217 4.44 -9.94 4.74
C LYS A 217 5.92 -10.12 4.39
N GLY A 218 6.22 -10.13 3.09
CA GLY A 218 7.57 -10.29 2.57
C GLY A 218 7.99 -11.75 2.32
N VAL A 219 7.26 -12.74 2.78
CA VAL A 219 7.53 -14.17 2.43
C VAL A 219 7.45 -14.34 0.92
N ILE A 220 8.42 -15.05 0.34
CA ILE A 220 8.44 -15.42 -1.07
C ILE A 220 8.10 -16.90 -1.17
N GLN A 221 6.90 -17.21 -1.65
CA GLN A 221 6.43 -18.56 -1.92
C GLN A 221 6.68 -18.92 -3.38
N VAL A 222 6.92 -20.20 -3.62
CA VAL A 222 7.07 -20.75 -4.98
C VAL A 222 6.01 -21.83 -5.21
N PRO A 223 4.92 -21.51 -5.94
CA PRO A 223 3.92 -22.48 -6.37
C PRO A 223 4.46 -23.51 -7.36
N PRO A 224 3.67 -24.55 -7.73
CA PRO A 224 4.09 -25.60 -8.66
C PRO A 224 4.51 -25.13 -10.05
N ASP A 225 3.98 -23.98 -10.50
CA ASP A 225 4.32 -23.35 -11.79
C ASP A 225 5.71 -22.68 -11.80
N GLY A 226 6.35 -22.57 -10.64
CA GLY A 226 7.68 -21.99 -10.46
C GLY A 226 7.74 -20.46 -10.50
N ASP A 227 6.61 -19.75 -10.53
CA ASP A 227 6.55 -18.29 -10.49
C ASP A 227 6.51 -17.78 -9.03
N PRO A 228 7.55 -17.07 -8.55
CA PRO A 228 7.58 -16.62 -7.17
C PRO A 228 6.47 -15.61 -6.86
N ILE A 229 5.93 -15.67 -5.64
CA ILE A 229 4.93 -14.72 -5.12
C ILE A 229 5.45 -14.10 -3.83
N ILE A 230 5.66 -12.80 -3.81
CA ILE A 230 6.02 -12.05 -2.59
C ILE A 230 4.75 -11.65 -1.87
N MET A 231 4.57 -12.11 -0.63
CA MET A 231 3.40 -11.77 0.19
C MET A 231 3.38 -10.29 0.55
N LEU A 232 2.24 -9.62 0.30
CA LEU A 232 2.04 -8.20 0.56
C LEU A 232 1.09 -7.95 1.74
N SER A 233 0.52 -6.75 1.87
CA SER A 233 -0.18 -6.34 3.11
C SER A 233 -1.44 -7.16 3.42
N ASP A 234 -2.18 -7.61 2.39
CA ASP A 234 -3.44 -8.36 2.57
C ASP A 234 -3.28 -9.87 2.32
N HIS A 235 -2.05 -10.39 2.45
CA HIS A 235 -1.76 -11.82 2.24
C HIS A 235 -2.59 -12.72 3.16
N GLY A 236 -2.76 -13.99 2.75
CA GLY A 236 -3.36 -15.01 3.62
C GLY A 236 -2.54 -15.24 4.88
N THR A 237 -3.17 -15.61 5.99
CA THR A 237 -2.46 -15.89 7.25
C THR A 237 -1.70 -17.21 7.23
N ILE A 238 -2.08 -18.12 6.34
CA ILE A 238 -1.43 -19.41 6.10
C ILE A 238 -1.24 -19.65 4.60
N GLY A 239 -0.29 -20.51 4.23
CA GLY A 239 -0.04 -20.92 2.86
C GLY A 239 0.66 -22.26 2.77
N GLY A 240 0.33 -23.02 1.71
CA GLY A 240 0.76 -24.38 1.46
C GLY A 240 1.85 -24.53 0.37
N TYR A 241 2.55 -23.46 0.01
CA TYR A 241 3.67 -23.53 -0.93
C TYR A 241 5.01 -23.32 -0.22
N PRO A 242 6.10 -23.96 -0.71
CA PRO A 242 7.42 -23.75 -0.14
C PRO A 242 7.86 -22.30 -0.13
N LYS A 243 8.48 -21.90 0.96
CA LYS A 243 8.95 -20.52 1.22
C LYS A 243 10.46 -20.46 1.02
N ILE A 244 10.89 -19.94 -0.13
CA ILE A 244 12.31 -19.86 -0.48
C ILE A 244 13.04 -18.77 0.30
N ALA A 245 12.39 -17.63 0.52
CA ALA A 245 13.00 -16.47 1.14
C ALA A 245 11.94 -15.60 1.85
N VAL A 246 12.41 -14.59 2.59
CA VAL A 246 11.59 -13.52 3.15
C VAL A 246 12.31 -12.18 2.97
N VAL A 247 11.61 -11.19 2.44
CA VAL A 247 12.08 -9.81 2.34
C VAL A 247 12.17 -9.21 3.74
N ILE A 248 13.25 -8.51 4.06
CA ILE A 248 13.38 -7.84 5.37
C ILE A 248 12.40 -6.67 5.51
N SER A 249 11.91 -6.41 6.72
CA SER A 249 10.89 -5.39 6.98
C SER A 249 11.30 -3.98 6.55
N ALA A 250 12.60 -3.65 6.60
CA ALA A 250 13.14 -2.36 6.16
C ALA A 250 13.02 -2.11 4.64
N ASP A 251 12.71 -3.16 3.85
CA ASP A 251 12.60 -3.07 2.39
C ASP A 251 11.14 -3.24 1.88
N TYR A 252 10.16 -3.41 2.78
CA TYR A 252 8.76 -3.59 2.36
C TYR A 252 8.21 -2.42 1.54
N ASP A 253 8.51 -1.18 1.94
CA ASP A 253 8.02 0.02 1.23
C ASP A 253 8.71 0.21 -0.12
N LYS A 254 9.88 -0.42 -0.33
CA LYS A 254 10.65 -0.37 -1.57
C LYS A 254 10.13 -1.32 -2.65
N LEU A 255 9.43 -2.40 -2.24
CA LEU A 255 8.86 -3.38 -3.17
C LEU A 255 7.84 -2.77 -4.13
N ILE A 256 7.21 -1.67 -3.75
CA ILE A 256 6.07 -1.07 -4.45
C ILE A 256 6.36 0.34 -4.99
N GLN A 257 7.62 0.74 -4.96
CA GLN A 257 8.12 2.01 -5.51
C GLN A 257 8.77 1.85 -6.93
#